data_07d81cea1c34c320f23f6d7fd0269b5f
#
_entry.id   07d81cea1c34c320f23f6d7fd0269b5f
#
_cell.length_a   1.000
_cell.length_b   1.000
_cell.length_c   1.000
_cell.angle_alpha   90.00
_cell.angle_beta   90.00
_cell.angle_gamma   90.00
#
_symmetry.space_group_name_H-M   'P 1'
#
loop_
_entity.id
_entity.type
_entity.pdbx_description
1 polymer ?
#
loop_
_entity_poly.entity_id
_entity_poly.type
_entity_poly.pdbx_seq_one_letter_code
_entity_poly.pdbx_strand_id
1 'polypeptide(L)'
;MITLQDVKNNKEIEAFIKSGQKQLDALGYTEHSTRHINIVSKRAGDLLEVLGYPKERIELARIAGYMHDIGNCINRIDHAHSGAILAYEVLKNMDMPIEDRTEIMTAIGNHDEKTGNAVSDISAALILADKSDVHRDRVTNNNICLLYTSPSPRDRSLS
;
A
#
# COMPACT_ATOMS: atom_id res chain seq x y z
N MET A 1 -2.10 22.12 2.49
CA MET A 1 -2.27 20.73 1.97
C MET A 1 -1.36 19.78 2.73
N ILE A 2 -1.91 18.65 3.19
CA ILE A 2 -1.10 17.62 3.83
C ILE A 2 -0.22 16.97 2.76
N THR A 3 1.08 16.88 3.06
CA THR A 3 2.05 16.33 2.11
C THR A 3 2.52 14.94 2.55
N LEU A 4 3.16 14.25 1.63
CA LEU A 4 3.80 12.98 1.96
C LEU A 4 4.81 13.14 3.11
N GLN A 5 5.54 14.26 3.12
CA GLN A 5 6.51 14.50 4.18
C GLN A 5 5.83 14.65 5.54
N ASP A 6 4.66 15.30 5.60
CA ASP A 6 3.89 15.39 6.82
C ASP A 6 3.49 14.01 7.32
N VAL A 7 3.07 13.13 6.40
CA VAL A 7 2.70 11.75 6.73
C VAL A 7 3.91 10.98 7.26
N LYS A 8 5.05 11.13 6.61
CA LYS A 8 6.29 10.44 7.05
C LYS A 8 6.74 10.91 8.43
N ASN A 9 6.47 12.16 8.77
CA ASN A 9 6.87 12.72 10.06
C ASN A 9 5.86 12.44 11.17
N ASN A 10 4.73 11.84 10.85
CA ASN A 10 3.69 11.56 11.84
C ASN A 10 4.10 10.36 12.71
N LYS A 11 4.12 10.59 14.02
CA LYS A 11 4.61 9.57 14.98
C LYS A 11 3.70 8.35 15.05
N GLU A 12 2.40 8.55 14.87
CA GLU A 12 1.43 7.45 14.93
C GLU A 12 1.59 6.54 13.71
N ILE A 13 1.74 7.13 12.54
CA ILE A 13 1.96 6.37 11.31
C ILE A 13 3.27 5.59 11.40
N GLU A 14 4.31 6.23 11.91
CA GLU A 14 5.60 5.58 12.12
C GLU A 14 5.48 4.37 13.04
N ALA A 15 4.70 4.51 14.11
CA ALA A 15 4.49 3.42 15.06
C ALA A 15 3.73 2.26 14.41
N PHE A 16 2.72 2.57 13.59
CA PHE A 16 1.98 1.53 12.87
C PHE A 16 2.89 0.76 11.92
N ILE A 17 3.73 1.47 11.18
CA ILE A 17 4.64 0.82 10.23
C ILE A 17 5.62 -0.09 10.95
N LYS A 18 6.19 0.38 12.05
CA LYS A 18 7.14 -0.42 12.83
C LYS A 18 6.48 -1.65 13.44
N SER A 19 5.27 -1.49 13.96
CA SER A 19 4.52 -2.60 14.55
C SER A 19 4.19 -3.66 13.50
N GLY A 20 3.76 -3.22 12.33
CA GLY A 20 3.47 -4.14 11.23
C GLY A 20 4.69 -4.93 10.80
N GLN A 21 5.83 -4.26 10.71
CA GLN A 21 7.10 -4.89 10.36
C GLN A 21 7.48 -5.98 11.37
N LYS A 22 7.34 -5.67 12.65
CA LYS A 22 7.63 -6.64 13.71
C LYS A 22 6.77 -7.89 13.60
N GLN A 23 5.48 -7.71 13.34
CA GLN A 23 4.57 -8.84 13.20
C GLN A 23 4.92 -9.72 12.01
N LEU A 24 5.23 -9.11 10.88
CA LEU A 24 5.57 -9.86 9.68
C LEU A 24 6.89 -10.59 9.84
N ASP A 25 7.86 -9.98 10.49
CA ASP A 25 9.13 -10.64 10.80
C ASP A 25 8.90 -11.87 11.66
N ALA A 26 8.04 -11.74 12.68
CA ALA A 26 7.72 -12.86 13.58
C ALA A 26 7.03 -14.00 12.85
N LEU A 27 6.30 -13.69 11.76
CA LEU A 27 5.60 -14.70 10.96
C LEU A 27 6.47 -15.26 9.83
N GLY A 28 7.71 -14.84 9.73
CA GLY A 28 8.64 -15.37 8.74
C GLY A 28 8.65 -14.67 7.39
N TYR A 29 7.96 -13.55 7.26
CA TYR A 29 8.04 -12.74 6.05
C TYR A 29 9.35 -11.96 6.08
N THR A 30 10.06 -11.93 4.97
CA THR A 30 11.40 -11.37 4.94
C THR A 30 11.50 -9.96 4.41
N GLU A 31 10.49 -9.48 3.69
CA GLU A 31 10.60 -8.17 3.08
C GLU A 31 9.26 -7.44 3.08
N HIS A 32 9.02 -6.72 4.14
CA HIS A 32 7.90 -5.78 4.25
C HIS A 32 8.44 -4.49 4.81
N SER A 33 9.57 -4.12 4.26
CA SER A 33 10.36 -3.04 4.77
C SER A 33 9.85 -1.71 4.26
N THR A 34 10.45 -0.70 4.81
CA THR A 34 10.34 0.67 4.34
C THR A 34 10.62 0.77 2.83
N ARG A 35 11.46 -0.13 2.28
CA ARG A 35 11.74 -0.16 0.84
C ARG A 35 10.46 -0.31 0.02
N HIS A 36 9.62 -1.29 0.37
CA HIS A 36 8.38 -1.54 -0.38
C HIS A 36 7.44 -0.35 -0.36
N ILE A 37 7.17 0.18 0.82
CA ILE A 37 6.22 1.30 0.93
C ILE A 37 6.75 2.55 0.23
N ASN A 38 8.05 2.79 0.25
CA ASN A 38 8.63 3.93 -0.46
C ASN A 38 8.57 3.75 -1.97
N ILE A 39 8.80 2.53 -2.45
CA ILE A 39 8.69 2.24 -3.88
C ILE A 39 7.24 2.41 -4.36
N VAL A 40 6.29 1.87 -3.62
CA VAL A 40 4.88 1.97 -3.99
C VAL A 40 4.44 3.43 -3.98
N SER A 41 4.83 4.18 -2.95
CA SER A 41 4.54 5.60 -2.85
C SER A 41 5.04 6.35 -4.07
N LYS A 42 6.31 6.15 -4.41
CA LYS A 42 6.93 6.84 -5.54
C LYS A 42 6.25 6.46 -6.86
N ARG A 43 6.06 5.18 -7.09
CA ARG A 43 5.51 4.70 -8.36
C ARG A 43 4.06 5.14 -8.57
N ALA A 44 3.26 5.14 -7.50
CA ALA A 44 1.88 5.60 -7.61
C ALA A 44 1.82 7.07 -8.02
N GLY A 45 2.63 7.91 -7.40
CA GLY A 45 2.71 9.32 -7.76
C GLY A 45 3.27 9.54 -9.16
N ASP A 46 4.34 8.83 -9.51
CA ASP A 46 4.98 8.95 -10.82
C ASP A 46 4.00 8.58 -11.94
N LEU A 47 3.18 7.56 -11.73
CA LEU A 47 2.20 7.15 -12.72
C LEU A 47 1.21 8.27 -13.02
N LEU A 48 0.67 8.89 -11.99
CA LEU A 48 -0.26 10.00 -12.20
C LEU A 48 0.43 11.23 -12.79
N GLU A 49 1.68 11.44 -12.43
CA GLU A 49 2.46 12.56 -12.98
C GLU A 49 2.65 12.40 -14.48
N VAL A 50 3.06 11.22 -14.92
CA VAL A 50 3.25 10.92 -16.35
C VAL A 50 1.95 11.09 -17.12
N LEU A 51 0.82 10.77 -16.49
CA LEU A 51 -0.48 10.90 -17.12
C LEU A 51 -1.04 12.34 -17.05
N GLY A 52 -0.29 13.28 -16.47
CA GLY A 52 -0.68 14.68 -16.49
C GLY A 52 -1.69 15.09 -15.42
N TYR A 53 -1.81 14.33 -14.36
CA TYR A 53 -2.72 14.66 -13.27
C TYR A 53 -2.24 15.87 -12.46
N PRO A 54 -3.15 16.61 -11.81
CA PRO A 54 -2.74 17.74 -10.97
C PRO A 54 -1.88 17.30 -9.80
N LYS A 55 -1.07 18.24 -9.32
CA LYS A 55 -0.14 18.03 -8.22
C LYS A 55 -0.83 17.44 -6.99
N GLU A 56 -2.03 17.91 -6.68
CA GLU A 56 -2.78 17.43 -5.51
C GLU A 56 -3.11 15.96 -5.61
N ARG A 57 -3.48 15.50 -6.81
CA ARG A 57 -3.79 14.09 -7.04
C ARG A 57 -2.55 13.23 -6.94
N ILE A 58 -1.44 13.73 -7.46
CA ILE A 58 -0.16 13.04 -7.38
C ILE A 58 0.24 12.84 -5.91
N GLU A 59 0.07 13.89 -5.11
CA GLU A 59 0.43 13.82 -3.69
C GLU A 59 -0.45 12.82 -2.94
N LEU A 60 -1.76 12.81 -3.22
CA LEU A 60 -2.67 11.84 -2.60
C LEU A 60 -2.28 10.41 -2.96
N ALA A 61 -1.87 10.17 -4.20
CA ALA A 61 -1.42 8.84 -4.62
C ALA A 61 -0.17 8.42 -3.85
N ARG A 62 0.75 9.34 -3.63
CA ARG A 62 1.97 9.06 -2.87
C ARG A 62 1.65 8.72 -1.42
N ILE A 63 0.72 9.46 -0.82
CA ILE A 63 0.30 9.20 0.56
C ILE A 63 -0.38 7.84 0.66
N ALA A 64 -1.28 7.53 -0.27
CA ALA A 64 -1.95 6.23 -0.29
C ALA A 64 -0.95 5.10 -0.41
N GLY A 65 0.04 5.25 -1.29
CA GLY A 65 1.09 4.26 -1.46
C GLY A 65 1.93 4.06 -0.21
N TYR A 66 2.25 5.14 0.48
CA TYR A 66 3.05 5.07 1.70
C TYR A 66 2.29 4.36 2.83
N MET A 67 0.98 4.54 2.89
CA MET A 67 0.16 4.04 3.99
C MET A 67 -0.58 2.74 3.69
N HIS A 68 -0.43 2.19 2.48
CA HIS A 68 -1.32 1.12 2.04
C HIS A 68 -1.24 -0.15 2.89
N ASP A 69 -0.11 -0.41 3.52
CA ASP A 69 0.12 -1.63 4.31
C ASP A 69 0.07 -1.41 5.83
N ILE A 70 -0.35 -0.23 6.30
CA ILE A 70 -0.34 0.01 7.76
C ILE A 70 -1.25 -0.94 8.52
N GLY A 71 -2.23 -1.55 7.86
CA GLY A 71 -3.09 -2.54 8.48
C GLY A 71 -2.36 -3.77 8.97
N ASN A 72 -1.14 -4.01 8.48
CA ASN A 72 -0.31 -5.09 8.97
C ASN A 72 -0.03 -4.99 10.47
N CYS A 73 -0.17 -3.80 11.06
CA CYS A 73 0.04 -3.63 12.49
C CYS A 73 -1.06 -4.32 13.31
N ILE A 74 -2.20 -4.60 12.70
CA ILE A 74 -3.28 -5.35 13.35
C ILE A 74 -3.18 -6.82 13.00
N ASN A 75 -3.19 -7.13 11.69
CA ASN A 75 -3.09 -8.49 11.21
C ASN A 75 -2.88 -8.43 9.70
N ARG A 76 -2.10 -9.37 9.15
CA ARG A 76 -1.95 -9.46 7.70
C ARG A 76 -3.26 -9.83 7.03
N ILE A 77 -4.07 -10.65 7.69
CA ILE A 77 -5.39 -11.00 7.18
C ILE A 77 -6.26 -9.76 7.24
N ASP A 78 -6.86 -9.42 6.09
CA ASP A 78 -7.77 -8.28 5.97
C ASP A 78 -7.07 -6.93 6.23
N HIS A 79 -5.76 -6.88 5.99
CA HIS A 79 -4.97 -5.67 6.28
C HIS A 79 -5.39 -4.46 5.44
N ALA A 80 -6.00 -4.69 4.28
CA ALA A 80 -6.46 -3.58 3.45
C ALA A 80 -7.60 -2.83 4.14
N HIS A 81 -8.55 -3.57 4.68
CA HIS A 81 -9.70 -2.94 5.35
C HIS A 81 -9.30 -2.28 6.66
N SER A 82 -8.53 -2.99 7.49
CA SER A 82 -8.07 -2.39 8.75
C SER A 82 -7.17 -1.19 8.49
N GLY A 83 -6.32 -1.28 7.48
CA GLY A 83 -5.45 -0.17 7.11
C GLY A 83 -6.22 1.05 6.61
N ALA A 84 -7.29 0.82 5.87
CA ALA A 84 -8.14 1.91 5.38
C ALA A 84 -8.75 2.69 6.55
N ILE A 85 -9.25 1.98 7.56
CA ILE A 85 -9.86 2.62 8.72
C ILE A 85 -8.82 3.38 9.53
N LEU A 86 -7.63 2.78 9.74
CA LEU A 86 -6.55 3.45 10.45
C LEU A 86 -6.08 4.71 9.72
N ALA A 87 -5.94 4.61 8.40
CA ALA A 87 -5.50 5.75 7.59
C ALA A 87 -6.50 6.90 7.69
N TYR A 88 -7.78 6.59 7.58
CA TYR A 88 -8.82 7.61 7.68
C TYR A 88 -8.73 8.36 9.01
N GLU A 89 -8.58 7.61 10.09
CA GLU A 89 -8.57 8.21 11.43
C GLU A 89 -7.32 9.09 11.64
N VAL A 90 -6.15 8.60 11.25
CA VAL A 90 -4.92 9.37 11.41
C VAL A 90 -4.96 10.63 10.56
N LEU A 91 -5.40 10.52 9.31
CA LEU A 91 -5.44 11.68 8.42
C LEU A 91 -6.48 12.70 8.86
N LYS A 92 -7.56 12.24 9.50
CA LYS A 92 -8.54 13.13 10.12
C LYS A 92 -7.89 13.95 11.23
N ASN A 93 -7.08 13.30 12.07
CA ASN A 93 -6.38 13.99 13.16
C ASN A 93 -5.30 14.93 12.65
N MET A 94 -4.88 14.79 11.40
CA MET A 94 -3.95 15.69 10.73
C MET A 94 -4.68 16.80 9.97
N ASP A 95 -6.00 16.90 10.10
CA ASP A 95 -6.84 17.91 9.47
C ASP A 95 -6.85 17.83 7.94
N MET A 96 -6.68 16.64 7.39
CA MET A 96 -6.85 16.46 5.94
C MET A 96 -8.34 16.62 5.59
N PRO A 97 -8.67 17.32 4.50
CA PRO A 97 -10.08 17.46 4.08
C PRO A 97 -10.75 16.10 3.88
N ILE A 98 -12.04 16.05 4.18
CA ILE A 98 -12.77 14.79 4.15
C ILE A 98 -12.78 14.13 2.77
N GLU A 99 -12.82 14.94 1.71
CA GLU A 99 -12.77 14.41 0.34
C GLU A 99 -11.48 13.64 0.09
N ASP A 100 -10.37 14.20 0.55
CA ASP A 100 -9.07 13.58 0.36
C ASP A 100 -8.90 12.35 1.24
N ARG A 101 -9.37 12.42 2.49
CA ARG A 101 -9.30 11.28 3.41
C ARG A 101 -10.06 10.08 2.89
N THR A 102 -11.27 10.32 2.38
CA THR A 102 -12.10 9.23 1.87
C THR A 102 -11.49 8.62 0.61
N GLU A 103 -10.85 9.42 -0.24
CA GLU A 103 -10.18 8.89 -1.42
C GLU A 103 -9.02 7.96 -1.04
N ILE A 104 -8.23 8.38 -0.07
CA ILE A 104 -7.11 7.54 0.40
C ILE A 104 -7.66 6.30 1.06
N MET A 105 -8.68 6.45 1.90
CA MET A 105 -9.31 5.31 2.57
C MET A 105 -9.80 4.27 1.57
N THR A 106 -10.54 4.69 0.54
CA THR A 106 -11.06 3.74 -0.43
C THR A 106 -9.96 3.13 -1.29
N ALA A 107 -8.92 3.88 -1.60
CA ALA A 107 -7.79 3.33 -2.34
C ALA A 107 -7.10 2.24 -1.53
N ILE A 108 -6.84 2.48 -0.26
CA ILE A 108 -6.20 1.48 0.60
C ILE A 108 -7.10 0.27 0.78
N GLY A 109 -8.40 0.50 1.03
CA GLY A 109 -9.35 -0.58 1.27
C GLY A 109 -9.54 -1.50 0.07
N ASN A 110 -9.23 -1.02 -1.13
CA ASN A 110 -9.41 -1.77 -2.36
C ASN A 110 -8.10 -2.20 -3.02
N HIS A 111 -6.98 -2.15 -2.28
CA HIS A 111 -5.70 -2.48 -2.91
C HIS A 111 -5.38 -3.98 -2.87
N ASP A 112 -6.02 -4.75 -1.99
CA ASP A 112 -5.77 -6.19 -1.92
C ASP A 112 -6.39 -6.87 -3.14
N GLU A 113 -5.56 -7.62 -3.87
CA GLU A 113 -6.00 -8.23 -5.12
C GLU A 113 -7.13 -9.24 -4.95
N LYS A 114 -7.32 -9.77 -3.74
CA LYS A 114 -8.37 -10.77 -3.49
C LYS A 114 -9.76 -10.14 -3.38
N THR A 115 -9.85 -8.94 -2.88
CA THR A 115 -11.12 -8.30 -2.55
C THR A 115 -11.29 -6.93 -3.15
N GLY A 116 -10.23 -6.35 -3.73
CA GLY A 116 -10.24 -4.98 -4.17
C GLY A 116 -10.47 -4.80 -5.64
N ASN A 117 -10.93 -3.62 -6.00
CA ASN A 117 -11.11 -3.19 -7.36
C ASN A 117 -10.63 -1.75 -7.49
N ALA A 118 -10.17 -1.38 -8.68
CA ALA A 118 -9.80 0.00 -8.94
C ALA A 118 -11.07 0.84 -8.99
N VAL A 119 -11.26 1.70 -8.00
CA VAL A 119 -12.48 2.50 -7.86
C VAL A 119 -12.25 3.98 -8.15
N SER A 120 -11.00 4.38 -8.41
CA SER A 120 -10.64 5.76 -8.74
C SER A 120 -9.25 5.76 -9.39
N ASP A 121 -8.84 6.94 -9.87
CA ASP A 121 -7.49 7.09 -10.42
C ASP A 121 -6.41 6.80 -9.37
N ILE A 122 -6.60 7.30 -8.16
CA ILE A 122 -5.65 7.03 -7.06
C ILE A 122 -5.64 5.54 -6.72
N SER A 123 -6.81 4.93 -6.65
CA SER A 123 -6.94 3.49 -6.40
C SER A 123 -6.19 2.68 -7.46
N ALA A 124 -6.41 3.02 -8.73
CA ALA A 124 -5.74 2.33 -9.84
C ALA A 124 -4.22 2.50 -9.76
N ALA A 125 -3.77 3.72 -9.48
CA ALA A 125 -2.34 3.99 -9.36
C ALA A 125 -1.71 3.18 -8.23
N LEU A 126 -2.39 3.10 -7.09
CA LEU A 126 -1.91 2.32 -5.95
C LEU A 126 -1.81 0.84 -6.29
N ILE A 127 -2.85 0.27 -6.89
CA ILE A 127 -2.87 -1.15 -7.23
C ILE A 127 -1.74 -1.48 -8.22
N LEU A 128 -1.58 -0.66 -9.26
CA LEU A 128 -0.52 -0.88 -10.24
C LEU A 128 0.87 -0.76 -9.63
N ALA A 129 1.06 0.26 -8.78
CA ALA A 129 2.35 0.47 -8.12
C ALA A 129 2.69 -0.70 -7.20
N ASP A 130 1.72 -1.17 -6.42
CA ASP A 130 1.93 -2.28 -5.49
C ASP A 130 2.29 -3.56 -6.25
N LYS A 131 1.54 -3.86 -7.30
CA LYS A 131 1.79 -5.07 -8.09
C LYS A 131 3.08 -5.01 -8.89
N SER A 132 3.57 -3.81 -9.18
CA SER A 132 4.80 -3.65 -9.96
C SER A 132 6.07 -3.94 -9.15
N ASP A 133 5.96 -4.02 -7.84
CA ASP A 133 7.11 -4.31 -6.99
C ASP A 133 7.22 -5.82 -6.75
N VAL A 134 7.93 -6.48 -7.66
CA VAL A 134 8.09 -7.93 -7.66
C VAL A 134 9.48 -8.34 -7.17
N HIS A 135 10.06 -7.55 -6.27
CA HIS A 135 11.38 -7.83 -5.73
C HIS A 135 11.34 -9.17 -4.99
N ARG A 136 12.34 -10.03 -5.29
CA ARG A 136 12.35 -11.39 -4.75
C ARG A 136 12.41 -11.43 -3.21
N ASP A 137 12.93 -10.39 -2.60
CA ASP A 137 13.04 -10.32 -1.14
C ASP A 137 11.68 -10.16 -0.45
N ARG A 138 10.61 -9.93 -1.23
CA ARG A 138 9.27 -9.82 -0.68
C ARG A 138 8.62 -11.17 -0.41
N VAL A 139 9.27 -12.26 -0.79
CA VAL A 139 8.70 -13.60 -0.61
C VAL A 139 9.63 -14.41 0.28
N THR A 140 9.05 -15.34 1.04
CA THR A 140 9.82 -16.32 1.80
C THR A 140 10.37 -17.37 0.85
N ASN A 141 11.31 -18.20 1.34
CA ASN A 141 11.85 -19.27 0.53
C ASN A 141 10.76 -20.19 -0.03
N ASN A 142 9.76 -20.50 0.78
CA ASN A 142 8.65 -21.34 0.32
C ASN A 142 7.87 -20.65 -0.80
N ASN A 143 7.63 -19.36 -0.65
CA ASN A 143 6.92 -18.61 -1.68
C ASN A 143 7.71 -18.52 -2.96
N ILE A 144 9.04 -18.41 -2.86
CA ILE A 144 9.91 -18.42 -4.04
C ILE A 144 9.72 -19.72 -4.81
N CYS A 145 9.68 -20.85 -4.11
CA CYS A 145 9.46 -22.14 -4.76
C CYS A 145 8.12 -22.16 -5.48
N LEU A 146 7.06 -21.64 -4.84
CA LEU A 146 5.76 -21.56 -5.48
C LEU A 146 5.77 -20.73 -6.74
N LEU A 147 6.49 -19.61 -6.73
CA LEU A 147 6.61 -18.76 -7.91
C LEU A 147 7.24 -19.47 -9.08
N TYR A 148 8.23 -20.32 -8.83
CA TYR A 148 8.97 -21.00 -9.89
C TYR A 148 8.32 -22.30 -10.33
N THR A 149 7.48 -22.91 -9.51
CA THR A 149 6.85 -24.18 -9.83
C THR A 149 5.38 -24.06 -10.20
N SER A 150 4.80 -22.92 -9.97
CA SER A 150 3.42 -22.64 -10.36
C SER A 150 3.31 -22.71 -11.88
N PRO A 151 2.37 -23.46 -12.42
CA PRO A 151 2.19 -23.40 -13.86
C PRO A 151 1.77 -22.01 -14.18
N SER A 152 2.32 -21.41 -14.69
CA SER A 152 2.15 -20.18 -14.77
C SER A 152 0.99 -19.57 -14.96
N PRO A 153 0.84 -19.29 -14.46
CA PRO A 153 -0.33 -19.10 -14.21
C PRO A 153 -1.00 -18.76 -15.27
N ARG A 154 -0.71 -19.15 -15.77
CA ARG A 154 -1.17 -19.35 -16.36
C ARG A 154 -1.48 -20.23 -16.40
N ASP A 155 -1.04 -20.63 -16.56
CA ASP A 155 -1.38 -21.60 -16.37
C ASP A 155 -1.70 -21.63 -15.27
N ARG A 156 -1.74 -20.95 -14.99
CA ARG A 156 -2.19 -20.83 -13.97
C ARG A 156 -3.08 -20.20 -13.91
N SER A 157 -3.36 -20.44 -14.51
CA SER A 157 -4.02 -20.29 -14.47
C SER A 157 -4.51 -20.34 -14.05
N LEU A 158 -4.51 -20.29 -14.04
CA LEU A 158 -4.64 -20.49 -13.57
C LEU A 158 -4.53 -20.29 -12.71
N SER A 159 -4.12 -20.34 -12.45
CA SER A 159 -4.10 -20.28 -11.45
C SER A 159 -3.91 -19.51 -11.31
#